data_4668b59b57075a1c5360c860317af0e7
#
_entry.id   4668b59b57075a1c5360c860317af0e7
#
_cell.length_a   1.000
_cell.length_b   1.000
_cell.length_c   1.000
_cell.angle_alpha   90.00
_cell.angle_beta   90.00
_cell.angle_gamma   90.00
#
_symmetry.space_group_name_H-M   'P 1'
#
loop_
_entity.id
_entity.type
_entity.pdbx_description
1 polymer ?
#
loop_
_entity_poly.entity_id
_entity_poly.type
_entity_poly.pdbx_seq_one_letter_code
_entity_poly.pdbx_strand_id
1 'polypeptide(L)'
;IEERLVGSEMCIRDRVTVFAEGCRGHLGKQLIKKFNLNKDKDPQQYGIGFKEIWEIDEKNHEEGLVMHTAGWPLDNNTYGGSFIYHAENKQVFLGYVIGLDYQNPHLSPFDEFQRFKTHPSIKKIIEGGKRISYGARALIEGGIQSLPKMFMPGALLIGCDAGTLNMPKIKGSHTAMKSGILAAEAINEHIQSKKDLSLYEELFKKSWLYKELYQARNVKPSFNWGLILGIIFTGID
;
A
#
# COMPACT_ATOMS: atom_id res chain seq x y z
N ILE A 1 0.21 22.24 -20.83
CA ILE A 1 1.55 21.66 -21.13
C ILE A 1 1.53 21.47 -22.64
N GLU A 2 2.40 22.19 -23.33
CA GLU A 2 2.49 22.11 -24.79
C GLU A 2 2.89 20.68 -25.20
N GLU A 3 2.41 20.22 -26.34
CA GLU A 3 2.78 18.91 -26.94
C GLU A 3 4.29 18.69 -27.05
N ARG A 4 5.07 19.76 -27.05
CA ARG A 4 6.53 19.73 -27.02
C ARG A 4 7.15 19.12 -25.76
N LEU A 5 6.39 18.97 -24.66
CA LEU A 5 6.87 18.37 -23.42
C LEU A 5 6.75 16.83 -23.45
N VAL A 6 6.00 16.31 -24.40
CA VAL A 6 5.84 14.86 -24.63
C VAL A 6 6.70 14.47 -25.82
N GLY A 7 7.86 13.86 -25.55
CA GLY A 7 8.78 13.39 -26.60
C GLY A 7 9.76 14.44 -27.13
N SER A 8 9.86 15.62 -26.52
CA SER A 8 10.93 16.58 -26.81
C SER A 8 12.12 16.36 -25.90
N GLU A 9 13.32 16.67 -26.39
CA GLU A 9 14.59 16.61 -25.64
C GLU A 9 14.66 17.74 -24.60
N MET A 10 13.77 17.75 -23.60
CA MET A 10 13.85 18.71 -22.52
C MET A 10 14.82 18.20 -21.46
N CYS A 11 15.99 18.84 -21.36
CA CYS A 11 16.94 18.61 -20.28
C CYS A 11 16.54 19.45 -19.06
N ILE A 12 16.12 18.78 -17.98
CA ILE A 12 15.92 19.42 -16.68
C ILE A 12 17.19 19.22 -15.86
N ARG A 13 17.76 20.33 -15.35
CA ARG A 13 18.83 20.31 -14.34
C ARG A 13 18.23 20.63 -13.00
N ASP A 14 17.90 19.59 -12.24
CA ASP A 14 17.47 19.73 -10.87
C ASP A 14 18.64 19.65 -9.89
N ARG A 15 18.40 20.04 -8.65
CA ARG A 15 19.34 19.86 -7.53
C ARG A 15 19.05 18.57 -6.76
N VAL A 16 17.78 18.18 -6.68
CA VAL A 16 17.32 16.95 -6.05
C VAL A 16 16.08 16.46 -6.78
N THR A 17 16.07 15.18 -7.16
CA THR A 17 14.90 14.49 -7.71
C THR A 17 14.17 13.69 -6.64
N VAL A 18 12.84 13.75 -6.61
CA VAL A 18 12.02 12.96 -5.70
C VAL A 18 11.21 11.93 -6.48
N PHE A 19 11.43 10.65 -6.18
CA PHE A 19 10.72 9.55 -6.80
C PHE A 19 9.50 9.15 -5.96
N ALA A 20 8.33 9.19 -6.58
CA ALA A 20 7.03 8.94 -5.97
C ALA A 20 6.12 8.11 -6.91
N GLU A 21 6.70 7.13 -7.60
CA GLU A 21 6.05 6.37 -8.67
C GLU A 21 5.02 5.34 -8.16
N GLY A 22 4.90 5.19 -6.84
CA GLY A 22 3.94 4.28 -6.22
C GLY A 22 4.53 2.90 -5.91
N CYS A 23 3.68 1.89 -5.87
CA CYS A 23 3.99 0.56 -5.32
C CYS A 23 5.22 -0.13 -5.97
N ARG A 24 5.45 0.08 -7.25
CA ARG A 24 6.56 -0.53 -7.98
C ARG A 24 6.99 0.36 -9.13
N GLY A 25 7.58 1.49 -8.79
CA GLY A 25 8.09 2.47 -9.75
C GLY A 25 9.10 1.88 -10.74
N HIS A 26 9.05 2.32 -11.98
CA HIS A 26 10.00 1.85 -12.99
C HIS A 26 11.41 2.36 -12.73
N LEU A 27 11.54 3.64 -12.40
CA LEU A 27 12.82 4.25 -12.07
C LEU A 27 13.26 3.87 -10.67
N GLY A 28 12.34 3.86 -9.68
CA GLY A 28 12.62 3.44 -8.31
C GLY A 28 13.31 2.07 -8.24
N LYS A 29 12.81 1.07 -8.99
CA LYS A 29 13.46 -0.26 -9.08
C LYS A 29 14.88 -0.22 -9.60
N GLN A 30 15.12 0.58 -10.65
CA GLN A 30 16.45 0.72 -11.23
C GLN A 30 17.42 1.39 -10.27
N LEU A 31 16.94 2.41 -9.57
CA LEU A 31 17.74 3.15 -8.58
C LEU A 31 18.06 2.31 -7.35
N ILE A 32 17.07 1.58 -6.82
CA ILE A 32 17.28 0.64 -5.71
C ILE A 32 18.37 -0.36 -6.08
N LYS A 33 18.34 -0.95 -7.29
CA LYS A 33 19.36 -1.86 -7.77
C LYS A 33 20.71 -1.17 -7.99
N LYS A 34 20.72 -0.02 -8.68
CA LYS A 34 21.95 0.72 -9.05
C LYS A 34 22.73 1.16 -7.83
N PHE A 35 22.05 1.64 -6.80
CA PHE A 35 22.66 2.16 -5.57
C PHE A 35 22.66 1.15 -4.42
N ASN A 36 22.19 -0.09 -4.69
CA ASN A 36 22.09 -1.15 -3.68
C ASN A 36 21.36 -0.70 -2.40
N LEU A 37 20.24 0.01 -2.57
CA LEU A 37 19.51 0.65 -1.47
C LEU A 37 18.80 -0.35 -0.55
N ASN A 38 18.55 -1.56 -1.04
CA ASN A 38 17.94 -2.66 -0.29
C ASN A 38 18.95 -3.61 0.36
N LYS A 39 20.23 -3.21 0.47
CA LYS A 39 21.24 -3.99 1.18
C LYS A 39 20.83 -4.20 2.64
N ASP A 40 20.94 -5.43 3.12
CA ASP A 40 20.60 -5.85 4.49
C ASP A 40 19.12 -5.56 4.87
N LYS A 41 18.22 -5.58 3.87
CA LYS A 41 16.77 -5.47 4.04
C LYS A 41 16.08 -6.76 3.63
N ASP A 42 14.93 -7.02 4.24
CA ASP A 42 14.09 -8.13 3.82
C ASP A 42 13.57 -7.90 2.38
N PRO A 43 13.31 -8.97 1.61
CA PRO A 43 12.69 -8.85 0.31
C PRO A 43 11.35 -8.13 0.40
N GLN A 44 11.09 -7.23 -0.57
CA GLN A 44 9.82 -6.53 -0.63
C GLN A 44 8.68 -7.49 -1.00
N GLN A 45 7.58 -7.36 -0.30
CA GLN A 45 6.35 -8.11 -0.54
C GLN A 45 5.29 -7.24 -1.19
N TYR A 46 4.46 -7.85 -2.01
CA TYR A 46 3.42 -7.16 -2.77
C TYR A 46 2.08 -7.86 -2.62
N GLY A 47 1.01 -7.08 -2.67
CA GLY A 47 -0.36 -7.55 -2.80
C GLY A 47 -1.04 -6.97 -4.03
N ILE A 48 -2.17 -7.54 -4.40
CA ILE A 48 -3.10 -6.95 -5.35
C ILE A 48 -4.41 -6.66 -4.65
N GLY A 49 -4.88 -5.43 -4.76
CA GLY A 49 -6.18 -5.00 -4.24
C GLY A 49 -7.15 -4.72 -5.37
N PHE A 50 -8.33 -5.32 -5.26
CA PHE A 50 -9.50 -5.00 -6.10
C PHE A 50 -10.46 -4.14 -5.31
N LYS A 51 -11.12 -3.22 -5.98
CA LYS A 51 -12.16 -2.40 -5.38
C LYS A 51 -13.31 -2.21 -6.35
N GLU A 52 -14.52 -2.37 -5.86
CA GLU A 52 -15.74 -2.04 -6.56
C GLU A 52 -16.55 -1.04 -5.73
N ILE A 53 -17.30 -0.18 -6.41
CA ILE A 53 -18.30 0.70 -5.81
C ILE A 53 -19.66 0.25 -6.32
N TRP A 54 -20.53 -0.04 -5.38
CA TRP A 54 -21.90 -0.50 -5.65
C TRP A 54 -22.89 0.53 -5.13
N GLU A 55 -23.92 0.82 -5.90
CA GLU A 55 -25.13 1.49 -5.45
C GLU A 55 -26.14 0.40 -5.11
N ILE A 56 -26.65 0.36 -3.87
CA ILE A 56 -27.48 -0.70 -3.35
C ILE A 56 -28.83 -0.19 -2.86
N ASP A 57 -29.76 -1.11 -2.64
CA ASP A 57 -31.05 -0.79 -2.02
C ASP A 57 -30.86 -0.23 -0.61
N GLU A 58 -31.67 0.78 -0.27
CA GLU A 58 -31.67 1.41 1.05
C GLU A 58 -31.86 0.41 2.20
N LYS A 59 -32.72 -0.59 2.00
CA LYS A 59 -32.98 -1.66 3.00
C LYS A 59 -31.74 -2.51 3.36
N ASN A 60 -30.72 -2.52 2.49
CA ASN A 60 -29.47 -3.24 2.68
C ASN A 60 -28.32 -2.31 3.05
N HIS A 61 -28.59 -1.00 3.15
CA HIS A 61 -27.57 0.02 3.41
C HIS A 61 -27.61 0.48 4.88
N GLU A 62 -26.45 0.59 5.49
CA GLU A 62 -26.25 1.14 6.84
C GLU A 62 -25.08 2.10 6.80
N GLU A 63 -25.36 3.39 6.60
CA GLU A 63 -24.32 4.42 6.46
C GLU A 63 -23.36 4.43 7.64
N GLY A 64 -22.07 4.45 7.35
CA GLY A 64 -21.00 4.41 8.35
C GLY A 64 -20.60 3.00 8.80
N LEU A 65 -21.31 1.94 8.39
CA LEU A 65 -20.91 0.57 8.68
C LEU A 65 -19.58 0.26 7.99
N VAL A 66 -18.62 -0.24 8.78
CA VAL A 66 -17.30 -0.70 8.33
C VAL A 66 -17.11 -2.14 8.75
N MET A 67 -16.88 -3.01 7.78
CA MET A 67 -16.56 -4.42 8.02
C MET A 67 -15.22 -4.78 7.40
N HIS A 68 -14.46 -5.61 8.11
CA HIS A 68 -13.26 -6.27 7.59
C HIS A 68 -13.44 -7.77 7.74
N THR A 69 -13.00 -8.53 6.74
CA THR A 69 -13.03 -10.00 6.78
C THR A 69 -11.67 -10.57 6.44
N ALA A 70 -11.40 -11.78 6.94
CA ALA A 70 -10.23 -12.59 6.62
C ALA A 70 -10.65 -14.04 6.39
N GLY A 71 -9.82 -14.83 5.72
CA GLY A 71 -10.09 -16.23 5.41
C GLY A 71 -10.88 -16.41 4.11
N TRP A 72 -11.97 -17.16 4.17
CA TRP A 72 -12.72 -17.53 2.96
C TRP A 72 -12.94 -16.33 2.00
N PRO A 73 -12.76 -16.52 0.67
CA PRO A 73 -12.52 -17.76 -0.07
C PRO A 73 -11.06 -18.24 -0.08
N LEU A 74 -10.14 -17.51 0.53
CA LEU A 74 -8.74 -17.92 0.64
C LEU A 74 -8.57 -19.07 1.64
N ASP A 75 -7.57 -19.89 1.42
CA ASP A 75 -7.15 -20.90 2.37
C ASP A 75 -6.36 -20.30 3.55
N ASN A 76 -5.99 -21.15 4.51
CA ASN A 76 -5.28 -20.73 5.72
C ASN A 76 -3.86 -20.23 5.46
N ASN A 77 -3.28 -20.53 4.31
CA ASN A 77 -1.88 -20.21 3.97
C ASN A 77 -1.76 -19.01 3.03
N THR A 78 -2.88 -18.54 2.49
CA THR A 78 -2.91 -17.40 1.57
C THR A 78 -3.29 -16.13 2.33
N TYR A 79 -2.36 -15.19 2.42
CA TYR A 79 -2.61 -13.92 3.08
C TYR A 79 -3.57 -13.05 2.27
N GLY A 80 -4.59 -12.51 2.93
CA GLY A 80 -5.55 -11.63 2.29
C GLY A 80 -6.79 -11.39 3.12
N GLY A 81 -7.70 -10.58 2.59
CA GLY A 81 -8.94 -10.23 3.25
C GLY A 81 -9.72 -9.17 2.51
N SER A 82 -10.84 -8.76 3.07
CA SER A 82 -11.70 -7.75 2.48
C SER A 82 -12.00 -6.59 3.40
N PHE A 83 -12.46 -5.51 2.79
CA PHE A 83 -13.15 -4.43 3.47
C PHE A 83 -14.45 -4.09 2.77
N ILE A 84 -15.45 -3.70 3.56
CA ILE A 84 -16.78 -3.29 3.09
C ILE A 84 -17.13 -2.01 3.86
N TYR A 85 -17.31 -0.93 3.13
CA TYR A 85 -17.62 0.37 3.71
C TYR A 85 -18.93 0.89 3.13
N HIS A 86 -19.93 1.09 3.96
CA HIS A 86 -21.18 1.74 3.60
C HIS A 86 -21.00 3.26 3.70
N ALA A 87 -20.82 3.88 2.55
CA ALA A 87 -20.61 5.32 2.42
C ALA A 87 -21.95 6.06 2.21
N GLU A 88 -21.87 7.36 2.04
CA GLU A 88 -23.04 8.20 1.69
C GLU A 88 -23.71 7.74 0.38
N ASN A 89 -24.94 8.21 0.15
CA ASN A 89 -25.70 8.01 -1.09
C ASN A 89 -25.94 6.53 -1.47
N LYS A 90 -26.16 5.66 -0.47
CA LYS A 90 -26.39 4.21 -0.67
C LYS A 90 -25.24 3.51 -1.41
N GLN A 91 -24.05 4.05 -1.33
CA GLN A 91 -22.86 3.46 -1.92
C GLN A 91 -22.16 2.51 -0.95
N VAL A 92 -21.75 1.38 -1.47
CA VAL A 92 -20.89 0.42 -0.75
C VAL A 92 -19.58 0.26 -1.49
N PHE A 93 -18.49 0.46 -0.79
CA PHE A 93 -17.14 0.20 -1.26
C PHE A 93 -16.74 -1.21 -0.85
N LEU A 94 -16.64 -2.08 -1.81
CA LEU A 94 -16.26 -3.46 -1.64
C LEU A 94 -14.82 -3.65 -2.12
N GLY A 95 -13.91 -4.01 -1.24
CA GLY A 95 -12.53 -4.24 -1.57
C GLY A 95 -12.03 -5.61 -1.15
N TYR A 96 -11.08 -6.16 -1.90
CA TYR A 96 -10.47 -7.45 -1.65
C TYR A 96 -8.98 -7.38 -1.95
N VAL A 97 -8.14 -7.81 -1.01
CA VAL A 97 -6.69 -7.76 -1.12
C VAL A 97 -6.13 -9.17 -0.95
N ILE A 98 -5.18 -9.54 -1.82
CA ILE A 98 -4.48 -10.82 -1.76
C ILE A 98 -2.99 -10.53 -1.86
N GLY A 99 -2.20 -11.10 -0.95
CA GLY A 99 -0.75 -11.13 -1.03
C GLY A 99 -0.29 -11.92 -2.26
N LEU A 100 0.67 -11.40 -3.01
CA LEU A 100 1.17 -12.04 -4.24
C LEU A 100 2.25 -13.10 -3.98
N ASP A 101 2.45 -13.46 -2.73
CA ASP A 101 3.33 -14.54 -2.27
C ASP A 101 2.61 -15.89 -2.09
N TYR A 102 1.37 -16.02 -2.60
CA TYR A 102 0.60 -17.27 -2.54
C TYR A 102 1.31 -18.42 -3.27
N GLN A 103 1.15 -19.63 -2.72
CA GLN A 103 1.84 -20.83 -3.23
C GLN A 103 1.09 -21.56 -4.33
N ASN A 104 -0.24 -21.41 -4.40
CA ASN A 104 -1.08 -22.07 -5.40
C ASN A 104 -0.97 -21.36 -6.76
N PRO A 105 -0.29 -21.95 -7.78
CA PRO A 105 -0.12 -21.30 -9.08
C PRO A 105 -1.44 -21.14 -9.88
N HIS A 106 -2.49 -21.83 -9.47
CA HIS A 106 -3.82 -21.77 -10.09
C HIS A 106 -4.74 -20.75 -9.43
N LEU A 107 -4.30 -20.10 -8.35
CA LEU A 107 -5.09 -19.05 -7.70
C LEU A 107 -5.16 -17.82 -8.60
N SER A 108 -6.38 -17.41 -8.93
CA SER A 108 -6.64 -16.15 -9.61
C SER A 108 -7.18 -15.13 -8.61
N PRO A 109 -6.43 -14.09 -8.26
CA PRO A 109 -6.89 -13.07 -7.33
C PRO A 109 -8.23 -12.42 -7.72
N PHE A 110 -8.46 -12.24 -9.02
CA PHE A 110 -9.73 -11.73 -9.51
C PHE A 110 -10.89 -12.70 -9.27
N ASP A 111 -10.69 -14.00 -9.54
CA ASP A 111 -11.75 -15.00 -9.36
C ASP A 111 -12.06 -15.21 -7.88
N GLU A 112 -11.05 -15.13 -6.99
CA GLU A 112 -11.28 -15.15 -5.55
C GLU A 112 -12.12 -13.96 -5.07
N PHE A 113 -11.93 -12.78 -5.67
CA PHE A 113 -12.80 -11.65 -5.40
C PHE A 113 -14.24 -11.87 -5.92
N GLN A 114 -14.42 -12.54 -7.07
CA GLN A 114 -15.76 -12.91 -7.52
C GLN A 114 -16.40 -13.94 -6.58
N ARG A 115 -15.64 -14.96 -6.15
CA ARG A 115 -16.11 -15.95 -5.16
C ARG A 115 -16.49 -15.29 -3.85
N PHE A 116 -15.71 -14.36 -3.34
CA PHE A 116 -16.00 -13.60 -2.13
C PHE A 116 -17.41 -12.99 -2.17
N LYS A 117 -17.81 -12.42 -3.30
CA LYS A 117 -19.14 -11.82 -3.48
C LYS A 117 -20.29 -12.83 -3.45
N THR A 118 -20.01 -14.13 -3.61
CA THR A 118 -21.02 -15.20 -3.50
C THR A 118 -21.32 -15.62 -2.07
N HIS A 119 -20.52 -15.20 -1.09
CA HIS A 119 -20.78 -15.49 0.32
C HIS A 119 -22.17 -14.94 0.71
N PRO A 120 -23.03 -15.72 1.40
CA PRO A 120 -24.40 -15.31 1.70
C PRO A 120 -24.53 -13.93 2.33
N SER A 121 -23.67 -13.60 3.29
CA SER A 121 -23.69 -12.29 3.95
C SER A 121 -23.30 -11.14 3.02
N ILE A 122 -22.35 -11.36 2.11
CA ILE A 122 -21.88 -10.34 1.16
C ILE A 122 -22.88 -10.19 0.01
N LYS A 123 -23.35 -11.34 -0.53
CA LYS A 123 -24.35 -11.35 -1.58
C LYS A 123 -25.60 -10.58 -1.17
N LYS A 124 -26.07 -10.75 0.07
CA LYS A 124 -27.24 -10.05 0.61
C LYS A 124 -27.07 -8.51 0.57
N ILE A 125 -25.87 -8.00 0.78
CA ILE A 125 -25.60 -6.56 0.75
C ILE A 125 -25.73 -6.02 -0.67
N ILE A 126 -25.16 -6.71 -1.67
CA ILE A 126 -25.06 -6.22 -3.06
C ILE A 126 -26.17 -6.72 -3.98
N GLU A 127 -27.02 -7.63 -3.52
CA GLU A 127 -28.11 -8.21 -4.33
C GLU A 127 -29.11 -7.14 -4.75
N GLY A 128 -29.41 -7.09 -6.05
CA GLY A 128 -30.25 -6.05 -6.65
C GLY A 128 -29.52 -4.72 -6.89
N GLY A 129 -28.30 -4.57 -6.38
CA GLY A 129 -27.50 -3.37 -6.57
C GLY A 129 -26.84 -3.29 -7.94
N LYS A 130 -26.34 -2.11 -8.26
CA LYS A 130 -25.61 -1.81 -9.50
C LYS A 130 -24.16 -1.45 -9.20
N ARG A 131 -23.20 -2.17 -9.81
CA ARG A 131 -21.80 -1.78 -9.77
C ARG A 131 -21.57 -0.55 -10.64
N ILE A 132 -21.15 0.57 -10.02
CA ILE A 132 -20.96 1.86 -10.69
C ILE A 132 -19.48 2.14 -11.03
N SER A 133 -18.54 1.50 -10.32
CA SER A 133 -17.11 1.66 -10.59
C SER A 133 -16.32 0.42 -10.13
N TYR A 134 -15.14 0.24 -10.71
CA TYR A 134 -14.20 -0.81 -10.30
C TYR A 134 -12.77 -0.43 -10.63
N GLY A 135 -11.82 -1.07 -9.97
CA GLY A 135 -10.41 -0.93 -10.23
C GLY A 135 -9.57 -1.95 -9.49
N ALA A 136 -8.33 -2.11 -9.93
CA ALA A 136 -7.34 -2.92 -9.23
C ALA A 136 -6.00 -2.18 -9.16
N ARG A 137 -5.25 -2.40 -8.08
CA ARG A 137 -3.94 -1.81 -7.90
C ARG A 137 -3.03 -2.72 -7.08
N ALA A 138 -1.77 -2.78 -7.49
CA ALA A 138 -0.74 -3.40 -6.68
C ALA A 138 -0.48 -2.57 -5.41
N LEU A 139 -0.19 -3.26 -4.33
CA LEU A 139 0.13 -2.71 -3.01
C LEU A 139 1.51 -3.19 -2.58
N ILE A 140 2.17 -2.40 -1.74
CA ILE A 140 3.44 -2.77 -1.13
C ILE A 140 3.16 -3.21 0.31
N GLU A 141 3.68 -4.37 0.71
CA GLU A 141 3.29 -5.01 1.97
C GLU A 141 4.47 -5.40 2.87
N GLY A 142 5.71 -5.16 2.44
CA GLY A 142 6.90 -5.61 3.15
C GLY A 142 7.17 -4.91 4.48
N GLY A 143 6.49 -3.79 4.76
CA GLY A 143 6.64 -3.08 6.01
C GLY A 143 8.04 -2.47 6.21
N ILE A 144 8.33 -2.11 7.47
CA ILE A 144 9.56 -1.39 7.82
C ILE A 144 10.83 -2.21 7.57
N GLN A 145 10.76 -3.55 7.65
CA GLN A 145 11.89 -4.44 7.43
C GLN A 145 12.36 -4.42 5.97
N SER A 146 11.46 -4.15 5.04
CA SER A 146 11.73 -4.09 3.60
C SER A 146 11.96 -2.66 3.07
N LEU A 147 11.93 -1.65 3.94
CA LEU A 147 12.21 -0.27 3.53
C LEU A 147 13.65 -0.15 3.03
N PRO A 148 13.87 0.28 1.77
CA PRO A 148 15.22 0.55 1.28
C PRO A 148 15.81 1.77 1.99
N LYS A 149 17.09 2.01 1.80
CA LYS A 149 17.68 3.32 2.07
C LYS A 149 16.95 4.34 1.19
N MET A 150 16.30 5.34 1.81
CA MET A 150 15.38 6.22 1.12
C MET A 150 16.04 7.42 0.45
N PHE A 151 17.36 7.52 0.51
CA PHE A 151 18.13 8.58 -0.15
C PHE A 151 19.31 8.01 -0.92
N MET A 152 19.72 8.75 -1.93
CA MET A 152 20.90 8.50 -2.76
C MET A 152 21.47 9.84 -3.23
N PRO A 153 22.66 9.88 -3.87
CA PRO A 153 23.21 11.14 -4.38
C PRO A 153 22.22 11.85 -5.32
N GLY A 154 21.78 13.04 -4.91
CA GLY A 154 20.87 13.90 -5.67
C GLY A 154 19.42 13.43 -5.73
N ALA A 155 18.99 12.41 -4.96
CA ALA A 155 17.60 11.92 -5.05
C ALA A 155 17.07 11.27 -3.76
N LEU A 156 15.73 11.23 -3.66
CA LEU A 156 14.98 10.62 -2.56
C LEU A 156 13.85 9.72 -3.09
N LEU A 157 13.54 8.66 -2.32
CA LEU A 157 12.34 7.83 -2.50
C LEU A 157 11.31 8.19 -1.44
N ILE A 158 10.03 8.37 -1.82
CA ILE A 158 8.94 8.69 -0.90
C ILE A 158 7.72 7.81 -1.12
N GLY A 159 6.82 7.79 -0.15
CA GLY A 159 5.54 7.10 -0.24
C GLY A 159 5.68 5.60 -0.50
N CYS A 160 4.78 5.06 -1.33
CA CYS A 160 4.80 3.65 -1.70
C CYS A 160 5.99 3.26 -2.58
N ASP A 161 6.68 4.20 -3.21
CA ASP A 161 7.92 3.92 -3.94
C ASP A 161 9.06 3.55 -2.97
N ALA A 162 9.08 4.16 -1.79
CA ALA A 162 9.92 3.75 -0.67
C ALA A 162 9.35 2.54 0.10
N GLY A 163 8.02 2.35 0.13
CA GLY A 163 7.38 1.26 0.88
C GLY A 163 6.74 1.68 2.20
N THR A 164 6.25 2.92 2.31
CA THR A 164 5.72 3.46 3.58
C THR A 164 4.27 3.09 3.88
N LEU A 165 3.64 2.18 3.13
CA LEU A 165 2.26 1.75 3.40
C LEU A 165 2.16 1.07 4.78
N ASN A 166 1.19 1.48 5.60
CA ASN A 166 0.82 0.74 6.80
C ASN A 166 -0.14 -0.39 6.40
N MET A 167 0.41 -1.59 6.25
CA MET A 167 -0.32 -2.74 5.73
C MET A 167 -1.46 -3.18 6.66
N PRO A 168 -1.30 -3.34 7.99
CA PRO A 168 -2.41 -3.73 8.86
C PRO A 168 -3.60 -2.78 8.83
N LYS A 169 -3.36 -1.49 8.68
CA LYS A 169 -4.41 -0.49 8.53
C LYS A 169 -4.99 -0.42 7.13
N ILE A 170 -4.35 -1.04 6.14
CA ILE A 170 -4.69 -0.90 4.71
C ILE A 170 -4.69 0.58 4.29
N LYS A 171 -3.80 1.39 4.87
CA LYS A 171 -3.73 2.84 4.66
C LYS A 171 -2.31 3.27 4.31
N GLY A 172 -2.19 4.04 3.22
CA GLY A 172 -0.91 4.54 2.73
C GLY A 172 -0.88 6.04 2.46
N SER A 173 -2.03 6.71 2.38
CA SER A 173 -2.08 8.13 2.00
C SER A 173 -1.42 9.03 3.04
N HIS A 174 -1.74 8.85 4.33
CA HIS A 174 -1.17 9.64 5.43
C HIS A 174 0.34 9.41 5.58
N THR A 175 0.80 8.17 5.42
CA THR A 175 2.21 7.81 5.49
C THR A 175 2.99 8.36 4.29
N ALA A 176 2.42 8.30 3.08
CA ALA A 176 3.00 8.88 1.89
C ALA A 176 3.12 10.41 2.00
N MET A 177 2.07 11.09 2.45
CA MET A 177 2.09 12.54 2.69
C MET A 177 3.17 12.91 3.72
N LYS A 178 3.24 12.17 4.85
CA LYS A 178 4.27 12.46 5.87
C LYS A 178 5.67 12.24 5.33
N SER A 179 5.92 11.19 4.56
CA SER A 179 7.22 10.96 3.92
C SER A 179 7.59 12.11 2.96
N GLY A 180 6.63 12.63 2.20
CA GLY A 180 6.83 13.80 1.34
C GLY A 180 7.17 15.07 2.11
N ILE A 181 6.51 15.32 3.25
CA ILE A 181 6.82 16.46 4.14
C ILE A 181 8.27 16.36 4.65
N LEU A 182 8.67 15.20 5.16
CA LEU A 182 10.01 14.99 5.67
C LEU A 182 11.08 15.11 4.58
N ALA A 183 10.77 14.66 3.37
CA ALA A 183 11.64 14.83 2.21
C ALA A 183 11.82 16.31 1.85
N ALA A 184 10.72 17.08 1.84
CA ALA A 184 10.76 18.52 1.58
C ALA A 184 11.61 19.29 2.63
N GLU A 185 11.46 18.93 3.92
CA GLU A 185 12.27 19.48 5.01
C GLU A 185 13.78 19.18 4.78
N ALA A 186 14.12 17.92 4.46
CA ALA A 186 15.51 17.53 4.20
C ALA A 186 16.09 18.22 2.97
N ILE A 187 15.31 18.34 1.89
CA ILE A 187 15.74 19.04 0.66
C ILE A 187 15.97 20.53 0.94
N ASN A 188 15.08 21.18 1.69
CA ASN A 188 15.24 22.58 2.05
C ASN A 188 16.55 22.81 2.81
N GLU A 189 16.84 21.98 3.81
CA GLU A 189 18.11 22.04 4.55
C GLU A 189 19.32 21.76 3.66
N HIS A 190 19.19 20.81 2.73
CA HIS A 190 20.25 20.52 1.76
C HIS A 190 20.56 21.74 0.87
N ILE A 191 19.52 22.42 0.38
CA ILE A 191 19.67 23.58 -0.50
C ILE A 191 20.19 24.80 0.26
N GLN A 192 19.70 25.06 1.47
CA GLN A 192 20.05 26.26 2.25
C GLN A 192 21.37 26.10 3.01
N SER A 193 21.58 24.96 3.64
CA SER A 193 22.66 24.72 4.59
C SER A 193 23.67 23.68 4.12
N LYS A 194 23.53 23.14 2.90
CA LYS A 194 24.38 22.09 2.30
C LYS A 194 24.45 20.80 3.15
N LYS A 195 23.44 20.55 3.99
CA LYS A 195 23.36 19.30 4.73
C LYS A 195 23.22 18.12 3.77
N ASP A 196 23.73 16.96 4.16
CA ASP A 196 23.57 15.74 3.38
C ASP A 196 22.11 15.26 3.34
N LEU A 197 21.70 14.63 2.24
CA LEU A 197 20.34 14.11 2.07
C LEU A 197 20.00 12.95 3.04
N SER A 198 21.01 12.38 3.75
CA SER A 198 20.80 11.43 4.84
C SER A 198 19.95 12.01 5.98
N LEU A 199 19.86 13.33 6.09
CA LEU A 199 18.94 14.01 7.02
C LEU A 199 17.50 13.51 6.86
N TYR A 200 17.09 13.12 5.65
CA TYR A 200 15.76 12.55 5.44
C TYR A 200 15.51 11.30 6.29
N GLU A 201 16.48 10.37 6.35
CA GLU A 201 16.32 9.18 7.22
C GLU A 201 16.35 9.52 8.71
N GLU A 202 17.13 10.52 9.11
CA GLU A 202 17.13 10.96 10.50
C GLU A 202 15.75 11.55 10.90
N LEU A 203 15.20 12.41 10.06
CA LEU A 203 13.87 12.97 10.25
C LEU A 203 12.79 11.88 10.25
N PHE A 204 12.90 10.91 9.33
CA PHE A 204 11.99 9.76 9.28
C PHE A 204 12.03 8.98 10.60
N LYS A 205 13.20 8.58 11.09
CA LYS A 205 13.36 7.83 12.35
C LYS A 205 12.81 8.55 13.58
N LYS A 206 12.85 9.88 13.60
CA LYS A 206 12.30 10.72 14.69
C LYS A 206 10.79 10.96 14.56
N SER A 207 10.19 10.61 13.41
CA SER A 207 8.80 10.92 13.11
C SER A 207 7.79 9.90 13.69
N TRP A 208 6.53 10.31 13.80
CA TRP A 208 5.44 9.39 14.10
C TRP A 208 5.27 8.30 13.03
N LEU A 209 5.65 8.59 11.78
CA LEU A 209 5.57 7.63 10.68
C LEU A 209 6.44 6.40 10.95
N TYR A 210 7.70 6.61 11.37
CA TYR A 210 8.57 5.50 11.77
C TYR A 210 7.96 4.70 12.93
N LYS A 211 7.48 5.39 13.97
CA LYS A 211 6.86 4.76 15.13
C LYS A 211 5.67 3.89 14.73
N GLU A 212 4.79 4.40 13.87
CA GLU A 212 3.63 3.67 13.38
C GLU A 212 4.01 2.41 12.59
N LEU A 213 4.95 2.53 11.66
CA LEU A 213 5.44 1.38 10.89
C LEU A 213 6.19 0.37 11.78
N TYR A 214 6.94 0.85 12.75
CA TYR A 214 7.65 -0.01 13.70
C TYR A 214 6.68 -0.81 14.60
N GLN A 215 5.60 -0.20 15.06
CA GLN A 215 4.55 -0.89 15.81
C GLN A 215 3.88 -1.99 14.98
N ALA A 216 3.72 -1.78 13.68
CA ALA A 216 3.09 -2.74 12.77
C ALA A 216 4.05 -3.83 12.24
N ARG A 217 5.34 -3.81 12.61
CA ARG A 217 6.40 -4.61 11.98
C ARG A 217 6.20 -6.12 12.03
N ASN A 218 5.56 -6.62 13.08
CA ASN A 218 5.41 -8.06 13.30
C ASN A 218 4.11 -8.64 12.72
N VAL A 219 3.16 -7.77 12.34
CA VAL A 219 1.83 -8.21 11.90
C VAL A 219 1.93 -9.10 10.65
N LYS A 220 2.52 -8.62 9.57
CA LYS A 220 2.64 -9.43 8.33
C LYS A 220 3.45 -10.72 8.55
N PRO A 221 4.62 -10.71 9.23
CA PRO A 221 5.36 -11.92 9.51
C PRO A 221 4.60 -12.97 10.31
N SER A 222 3.72 -12.58 11.24
CA SER A 222 2.95 -13.54 12.05
C SER A 222 2.00 -14.40 11.20
N PHE A 223 1.54 -13.90 10.07
CA PHE A 223 0.68 -14.67 9.14
C PHE A 223 1.43 -15.80 8.41
N ASN A 224 2.77 -15.85 8.47
CA ASN A 224 3.53 -17.02 8.01
C ASN A 224 3.23 -18.29 8.83
N TRP A 225 2.64 -18.13 10.02
CA TRP A 225 2.17 -19.26 10.86
C TRP A 225 0.73 -19.67 10.53
N GLY A 226 0.14 -19.12 9.48
CA GLY A 226 -1.24 -19.32 9.06
C GLY A 226 -2.20 -18.29 9.66
N LEU A 227 -3.43 -18.28 9.12
CA LEU A 227 -4.43 -17.26 9.43
C LEU A 227 -4.76 -17.17 10.91
N ILE A 228 -5.03 -18.31 11.57
CA ILE A 228 -5.51 -18.32 12.97
C ILE A 228 -4.44 -17.80 13.92
N LEU A 229 -3.21 -18.32 13.82
CA LEU A 229 -2.11 -17.88 14.67
C LEU A 229 -1.72 -16.42 14.39
N GLY A 230 -1.75 -16.00 13.12
CA GLY A 230 -1.53 -14.61 12.74
C GLY A 230 -2.52 -13.65 13.36
N ILE A 231 -3.82 -13.99 13.36
CA ILE A 231 -4.87 -13.16 13.99
C ILE A 231 -4.68 -13.09 15.52
N ILE A 232 -4.43 -14.23 16.18
CA ILE A 232 -4.21 -14.26 17.64
C ILE A 232 -3.01 -13.39 18.01
N PHE A 233 -1.90 -13.57 17.31
CA PHE A 233 -0.69 -12.78 17.57
C PHE A 233 -0.92 -11.27 17.36
N THR A 234 -1.56 -10.89 16.28
CA THR A 234 -1.88 -9.48 15.98
C THR A 234 -2.80 -8.83 17.02
N GLY A 235 -3.63 -9.64 17.70
CA GLY A 235 -4.49 -9.14 18.77
C GLY A 235 -3.78 -8.95 20.12
N ILE A 236 -2.56 -9.47 20.27
CA ILE A 236 -1.77 -9.41 21.50
C ILE A 236 -0.61 -8.41 21.37
N ASP A 237 -0.02 -8.25 20.17
CA ASP A 237 1.12 -7.38 19.87
C ASP A 237 0.68 -5.89 19.76
#